data_b6ed2b5add5b04de66cbc02fbcda7b5f
#
_entry.id   b6ed2b5add5b04de66cbc02fbcda7b5f
#
_cell.length_a   1.000
_cell.length_b   1.000
_cell.length_c   1.000
_cell.angle_alpha   90.00
_cell.angle_beta   90.00
_cell.angle_gamma   90.00
#
_symmetry.space_group_name_H-M   'P 1'
#
loop_
_entity.id
_entity.type
_entity.pdbx_description
1 polymer ?
#
loop_
_entity_poly.entity_id
_entity_poly.type
_entity_poly.pdbx_seq_one_letter_code
_entity_poly.pdbx_strand_id
1 'polypeptide(L)'
;TCFSLAPEECVQTEDVQEEKRDVTKKVYQFLSKQTGQELASGMLTGVRPTKLVMQKIEQGMTKEEIFGFLKEQYCVTDKKAQIAYEIACREKALLDRLDCQNGYSLYAGIPFCPSICSYCSFSSSPIAEWKDQVDRYLDAMIKELKATAKLMQGKPLDTVYIGGGTPTTLEADQLDRLLGTIRENFDLEHVLEFT
;
A
#
# COMPACT_ATOMS: atom_id res chain seq x y z
N THR A 1 25.85 -7.41 26.93
CA THR A 1 25.27 -6.25 27.64
C THR A 1 23.77 -6.50 27.73
N CYS A 2 23.22 -6.52 28.95
CA CYS A 2 21.79 -6.70 29.19
C CYS A 2 21.14 -5.32 29.27
N PHE A 3 20.01 -5.13 28.56
CA PHE A 3 19.18 -3.94 28.67
C PHE A 3 17.92 -4.28 29.45
N SER A 4 17.65 -3.53 30.50
CA SER A 4 16.40 -3.62 31.27
C SER A 4 15.87 -2.22 31.54
N LEU A 5 14.55 -2.08 31.44
CA LEU A 5 13.82 -0.87 31.81
C LEU A 5 13.09 -1.16 33.15
N ALA A 6 13.24 -0.26 34.10
CA ALA A 6 12.40 -0.30 35.28
C ALA A 6 10.99 0.21 34.93
N PRO A 7 9.91 -0.31 35.55
CA PRO A 7 8.54 0.15 35.25
C PRO A 7 8.35 1.66 35.39
N GLU A 8 9.02 2.29 36.33
CA GLU A 8 9.01 3.74 36.57
C GLU A 8 9.69 4.56 35.46
N GLU A 9 10.52 3.93 34.63
CA GLU A 9 11.17 4.57 33.48
C GLU A 9 10.31 4.59 32.24
N CYS A 10 9.15 3.90 32.25
CA CYS A 10 8.21 3.88 31.14
C CYS A 10 7.09 4.90 31.37
N VAL A 11 6.56 5.47 30.29
CA VAL A 11 5.37 6.32 30.36
C VAL A 11 4.20 5.47 30.85
N GLN A 12 3.60 5.88 31.95
CA GLN A 12 2.39 5.24 32.47
C GLN A 12 1.16 5.93 31.88
N THR A 13 0.49 5.25 30.97
CA THR A 13 -0.71 5.76 30.28
C THR A 13 -1.73 4.63 30.12
N GLU A 14 -3.00 4.98 29.97
CA GLU A 14 -4.05 4.03 29.62
C GLU A 14 -4.00 3.63 28.13
N ASP A 15 -3.23 4.36 27.30
CA ASP A 15 -3.01 4.04 25.88
C ASP A 15 -1.85 3.05 25.72
N VAL A 16 -2.19 1.78 25.52
CA VAL A 16 -1.24 0.68 25.26
C VAL A 16 -0.32 0.96 24.05
N GLN A 17 -0.77 1.73 23.07
CA GLN A 17 0.04 2.07 21.90
C GLN A 17 1.12 3.09 22.24
N GLU A 18 0.80 4.04 23.12
CA GLU A 18 1.75 5.03 23.60
C GLU A 18 2.82 4.37 24.46
N GLU A 19 2.43 3.51 25.40
CA GLU A 19 3.36 2.74 26.21
C GLU A 19 4.31 1.89 25.38
N LYS A 20 3.78 1.14 24.41
CA LYS A 20 4.58 0.36 23.45
C LYS A 20 5.59 1.23 22.71
N ARG A 21 5.18 2.40 22.26
CA ARG A 21 6.04 3.33 21.52
C ARG A 21 7.17 3.86 22.40
N ASP A 22 6.87 4.21 23.66
CA ASP A 22 7.89 4.66 24.62
C ASP A 22 8.94 3.60 24.89
N VAL A 23 8.53 2.37 25.18
CA VAL A 23 9.44 1.24 25.37
C VAL A 23 10.31 1.01 24.13
N THR A 24 9.68 0.99 22.95
CA THR A 24 10.41 0.81 21.68
C THR A 24 11.44 1.91 21.46
N LYS A 25 11.10 3.17 21.81
CA LYS A 25 11.99 4.32 21.69
C LYS A 25 13.22 4.18 22.59
N LYS A 26 13.03 3.76 23.83
CA LYS A 26 14.14 3.53 24.76
C LYS A 26 15.06 2.39 24.32
N VAL A 27 14.50 1.29 23.83
CA VAL A 27 15.26 0.20 23.23
C VAL A 27 16.06 0.67 22.02
N TYR A 28 15.43 1.41 21.11
CA TYR A 28 16.09 1.97 19.93
C TYR A 28 17.25 2.88 20.32
N GLN A 29 17.03 3.82 21.23
CA GLN A 29 18.08 4.75 21.70
C GLN A 29 19.26 4.02 22.36
N PHE A 30 18.97 3.01 23.17
CA PHE A 30 20.00 2.18 23.76
C PHE A 30 20.83 1.45 22.69
N LEU A 31 20.16 0.80 21.73
CA LEU A 31 20.86 0.06 20.66
C LEU A 31 21.67 0.99 19.76
N SER A 32 21.12 2.16 19.39
CA SER A 32 21.84 3.18 18.60
C SER A 32 23.11 3.63 19.32
N LYS A 33 23.03 3.87 20.64
CA LYS A 33 24.18 4.24 21.44
C LYS A 33 25.24 3.14 21.53
N GLN A 34 24.82 1.86 21.62
CA GLN A 34 25.74 0.73 21.71
C GLN A 34 26.42 0.41 20.37
N THR A 35 25.70 0.56 19.27
CA THR A 35 26.19 0.22 17.93
C THR A 35 26.84 1.40 17.21
N GLY A 36 26.59 2.63 17.66
CA GLY A 36 26.96 3.85 16.94
C GLY A 36 26.18 4.05 15.64
N GLN A 37 25.07 3.35 15.43
CA GLN A 37 24.26 3.41 14.22
C GLN A 37 22.91 4.07 14.50
N GLU A 38 22.54 5.03 13.63
CA GLU A 38 21.22 5.63 13.59
C GLU A 38 20.52 5.24 12.28
N LEU A 39 19.31 4.69 12.40
CA LEU A 39 18.51 4.37 11.23
C LEU A 39 17.80 5.62 10.70
N ALA A 40 17.89 5.87 9.40
CA ALA A 40 17.27 7.07 8.80
C ALA A 40 15.76 7.17 9.04
N SER A 41 15.06 6.04 9.08
CA SER A 41 13.63 5.95 9.41
C SER A 41 13.35 5.82 10.91
N GLY A 42 14.40 5.78 11.75
CA GLY A 42 14.25 5.57 13.19
C GLY A 42 13.48 4.29 13.50
N MET A 43 12.43 4.43 14.30
CA MET A 43 11.51 3.35 14.67
C MET A 43 10.32 3.23 13.72
N LEU A 44 10.22 4.08 12.70
CA LEU A 44 9.10 4.06 11.77
C LEU A 44 9.16 2.80 10.90
N THR A 45 8.20 1.91 11.10
CA THR A 45 8.10 0.61 10.41
C THR A 45 6.81 0.52 9.63
N GLY A 46 6.74 -0.45 8.72
CA GLY A 46 5.55 -0.72 7.92
C GLY A 46 5.77 -0.52 6.42
N VAL A 47 4.82 -1.02 5.64
CA VAL A 47 4.87 -1.02 4.17
C VAL A 47 4.67 0.40 3.60
N ARG A 48 3.86 1.22 4.27
CA ARG A 48 3.53 2.59 3.82
C ARG A 48 3.76 3.61 4.95
N PRO A 49 5.03 3.93 5.28
CA PRO A 49 5.33 4.90 6.34
C PRO A 49 4.82 6.31 6.04
N THR A 50 4.64 6.67 4.75
CA THR A 50 4.06 7.94 4.30
C THR A 50 2.60 8.11 4.70
N LYS A 51 1.85 7.02 4.96
CA LYS A 51 0.46 7.09 5.42
C LYS A 51 0.31 7.88 6.72
N LEU A 52 1.25 7.73 7.65
CA LEU A 52 1.26 8.48 8.91
C LEU A 52 1.41 9.99 8.65
N VAL A 53 2.31 10.35 7.74
CA VAL A 53 2.53 11.75 7.34
C VAL A 53 1.29 12.31 6.66
N MET A 54 0.67 11.55 5.75
CA MET A 54 -0.59 11.91 5.09
C MET A 54 -1.68 12.24 6.10
N GLN A 55 -1.89 11.36 7.09
CA GLN A 55 -2.89 11.60 8.15
C GLN A 55 -2.61 12.89 8.93
N LYS A 56 -1.33 13.25 9.16
CA LYS A 56 -0.98 14.49 9.84
C LYS A 56 -1.23 15.73 8.97
N ILE A 57 -1.00 15.63 7.66
CA ILE A 57 -1.36 16.68 6.70
C ILE A 57 -2.89 16.86 6.67
N GLU A 58 -3.67 15.80 6.64
CA GLU A 58 -5.14 15.83 6.67
C GLU A 58 -5.70 16.42 7.96
N GLN A 59 -4.97 16.25 9.09
CA GLN A 59 -5.28 16.89 10.37
C GLN A 59 -4.92 18.38 10.40
N GLY A 60 -4.35 18.94 9.31
CA GLY A 60 -3.98 20.35 9.21
C GLY A 60 -2.67 20.74 9.90
N MET A 61 -1.83 19.75 10.28
CA MET A 61 -0.53 20.04 10.87
C MET A 61 0.42 20.68 9.84
N THR A 62 1.19 21.66 10.29
CA THR A 62 2.24 22.29 9.49
C THR A 62 3.41 21.33 9.24
N LYS A 63 4.24 21.65 8.25
CA LYS A 63 5.43 20.86 7.95
C LYS A 63 6.35 20.72 9.17
N GLU A 64 6.56 21.82 9.87
CA GLU A 64 7.42 21.91 11.06
C GLU A 64 6.89 21.03 12.21
N GLU A 65 5.58 21.04 12.43
CA GLU A 65 4.92 20.20 13.44
C GLU A 65 5.04 18.71 13.07
N ILE A 66 4.87 18.36 11.80
CA ILE A 66 5.02 16.97 11.30
C ILE A 66 6.46 16.50 11.49
N PHE A 67 7.47 17.36 11.19
CA PHE A 67 8.88 17.02 11.37
C PHE A 67 9.21 16.84 12.85
N GLY A 68 8.73 17.73 13.71
CA GLY A 68 8.84 17.58 15.17
C GLY A 68 8.25 16.26 15.64
N PHE A 69 7.03 15.96 15.23
CA PHE A 69 6.33 14.72 15.54
C PHE A 69 7.12 13.47 15.11
N LEU A 70 7.62 13.43 13.86
CA LEU A 70 8.38 12.28 13.35
C LEU A 70 9.69 12.09 14.11
N LYS A 71 10.38 13.19 14.43
CA LYS A 71 11.63 13.17 15.16
C LYS A 71 11.44 12.74 16.61
N GLU A 72 10.49 13.32 17.29
CA GLU A 72 10.24 13.07 18.72
C GLU A 72 9.60 11.70 18.97
N GLN A 73 8.62 11.32 18.17
CA GLN A 73 7.87 10.10 18.38
C GLN A 73 8.52 8.86 17.75
N TYR A 74 9.29 9.03 16.66
CA TYR A 74 9.80 7.90 15.88
C TYR A 74 11.30 7.96 15.61
N CYS A 75 12.03 8.95 16.12
CA CYS A 75 13.47 9.11 15.89
C CYS A 75 13.83 9.17 14.39
N VAL A 76 12.96 9.70 13.54
CA VAL A 76 13.19 9.85 12.10
C VAL A 76 14.17 11.01 11.86
N THR A 77 15.14 10.83 10.97
CA THR A 77 16.07 11.88 10.58
C THR A 77 15.38 12.96 9.75
N ASP A 78 15.87 14.21 9.82
CA ASP A 78 15.29 15.35 9.08
C ASP A 78 15.25 15.08 7.57
N LYS A 79 16.30 14.45 7.01
CA LYS A 79 16.34 14.06 5.60
C LYS A 79 15.23 13.08 5.22
N LYS A 80 14.96 12.09 6.08
CA LYS A 80 13.93 11.09 5.81
C LYS A 80 12.54 11.67 6.03
N ALA A 81 12.36 12.53 7.03
CA ALA A 81 11.14 13.28 7.25
C ALA A 81 10.78 14.17 6.04
N GLN A 82 11.77 14.87 5.47
CA GLN A 82 11.59 15.67 4.26
C GLN A 82 11.08 14.82 3.09
N ILE A 83 11.74 13.68 2.81
CA ILE A 83 11.34 12.77 1.74
C ILE A 83 9.91 12.24 1.97
N ALA A 84 9.60 11.81 3.19
CA ALA A 84 8.28 11.28 3.53
C ALA A 84 7.18 12.34 3.36
N TYR A 85 7.46 13.59 3.75
CA TYR A 85 6.54 14.72 3.58
C TYR A 85 6.30 15.05 2.10
N GLU A 86 7.37 15.13 1.29
CA GLU A 86 7.25 15.40 -0.15
C GLU A 86 6.44 14.32 -0.87
N ILE A 87 6.67 13.05 -0.53
CA ILE A 87 5.90 11.92 -1.08
C ILE A 87 4.44 12.05 -0.66
N ALA A 88 4.16 12.30 0.62
CA ALA A 88 2.78 12.44 1.11
C ALA A 88 2.04 13.61 0.44
N CYS A 89 2.70 14.75 0.23
CA CYS A 89 2.11 15.88 -0.50
C CYS A 89 1.78 15.51 -1.96
N ARG A 90 2.67 14.78 -2.64
CA ARG A 90 2.42 14.29 -4.02
C ARG A 90 1.30 13.28 -4.06
N GLU A 91 1.30 12.30 -3.15
CA GLU A 91 0.20 11.34 -3.02
C GLU A 91 -1.13 12.06 -2.79
N LYS A 92 -1.17 13.04 -1.87
CA LYS A 92 -2.39 13.83 -1.61
C LYS A 92 -2.89 14.54 -2.87
N ALA A 93 -2.00 15.21 -3.59
CA ALA A 93 -2.37 15.93 -4.81
C ALA A 93 -2.92 14.98 -5.91
N LEU A 94 -2.47 13.73 -5.95
CA LEU A 94 -3.03 12.71 -6.85
C LEU A 94 -4.38 12.20 -6.33
N LEU A 95 -4.49 11.89 -5.04
CA LEU A 95 -5.72 11.38 -4.43
C LEU A 95 -6.85 12.42 -4.46
N ASP A 96 -6.53 13.71 -4.33
CA ASP A 96 -7.51 14.81 -4.44
C ASP A 96 -8.17 14.91 -5.84
N ARG A 97 -7.59 14.21 -6.85
CA ARG A 97 -8.18 14.11 -8.20
C ARG A 97 -9.14 12.94 -8.35
N LEU A 98 -9.12 12.00 -7.41
CA LEU A 98 -10.00 10.83 -7.38
C LEU A 98 -11.29 11.17 -6.61
N ASP A 99 -12.41 10.62 -7.03
CA ASP A 99 -13.63 10.68 -6.22
C ASP A 99 -13.61 9.56 -5.15
N CYS A 100 -12.72 9.70 -4.17
CA CYS A 100 -12.55 8.71 -3.10
C CYS A 100 -13.80 8.44 -2.25
N GLN A 101 -14.85 9.26 -2.37
CA GLN A 101 -16.10 9.09 -1.63
C GLN A 101 -17.14 8.30 -2.42
N ASN A 102 -17.28 8.56 -3.72
CA ASN A 102 -18.32 7.98 -4.56
C ASN A 102 -17.76 7.05 -5.63
N GLY A 103 -16.49 7.24 -6.01
CA GLY A 103 -15.79 6.47 -7.02
C GLY A 103 -15.25 5.14 -6.51
N TYR A 104 -14.69 4.37 -7.41
CA TYR A 104 -14.06 3.09 -7.10
C TYR A 104 -12.89 2.81 -8.03
N SER A 105 -12.01 1.90 -7.59
CA SER A 105 -10.91 1.33 -8.39
C SER A 105 -11.22 -0.13 -8.72
N LEU A 106 -10.98 -0.54 -9.95
CA LEU A 106 -11.13 -1.92 -10.39
C LEU A 106 -9.79 -2.63 -10.37
N TYR A 107 -9.69 -3.73 -9.63
CA TYR A 107 -8.53 -4.61 -9.62
C TYR A 107 -8.91 -5.97 -10.23
N ALA A 108 -8.26 -6.33 -11.35
CA ALA A 108 -8.38 -7.65 -11.97
C ALA A 108 -7.12 -8.47 -11.69
N GLY A 109 -7.24 -9.49 -10.85
CA GLY A 109 -6.11 -10.30 -10.42
C GLY A 109 -5.83 -11.48 -11.33
N ILE A 110 -4.62 -11.60 -11.91
CA ILE A 110 -4.16 -12.76 -12.68
C ILE A 110 -3.20 -13.56 -11.81
N PRO A 111 -3.57 -14.75 -11.29
CA PRO A 111 -2.76 -15.49 -10.32
C PRO A 111 -1.65 -16.33 -10.96
N PHE A 112 -1.40 -16.18 -12.25
CA PHE A 112 -0.43 -17.00 -12.98
C PHE A 112 0.90 -16.29 -13.14
N CYS A 113 2.01 -17.05 -12.99
CA CYS A 113 3.38 -16.61 -13.23
C CYS A 113 4.13 -17.63 -14.09
N PRO A 114 5.16 -17.20 -14.83
CA PRO A 114 6.05 -18.16 -15.53
C PRO A 114 6.74 -19.10 -14.53
N SER A 115 7.14 -18.55 -13.37
CA SER A 115 7.74 -19.27 -12.23
C SER A 115 7.44 -18.53 -10.93
N ILE A 116 7.54 -19.21 -9.79
CA ILE A 116 7.37 -18.59 -8.49
C ILE A 116 8.71 -18.04 -7.99
N CYS A 117 8.77 -16.73 -7.74
CA CYS A 117 9.95 -16.09 -7.16
C CYS A 117 10.13 -16.53 -5.69
N SER A 118 11.36 -16.81 -5.27
CA SER A 118 11.67 -17.28 -3.91
C SER A 118 11.25 -16.33 -2.78
N TYR A 119 11.05 -15.05 -3.09
CA TYR A 119 10.65 -13.99 -2.16
C TYR A 119 9.18 -13.57 -2.29
N CYS A 120 8.40 -14.22 -3.21
CA CYS A 120 7.03 -13.80 -3.49
C CYS A 120 6.09 -14.22 -2.37
N SER A 121 5.29 -13.26 -1.88
CA SER A 121 4.22 -13.49 -0.90
C SER A 121 2.82 -13.47 -1.52
N PHE A 122 2.71 -13.28 -2.83
CA PHE A 122 1.42 -13.27 -3.53
C PHE A 122 0.89 -14.68 -3.73
N SER A 123 -0.43 -14.81 -3.75
CA SER A 123 -1.10 -16.05 -4.16
C SER A 123 -0.93 -16.22 -5.67
N SER A 124 0.14 -16.87 -6.08
CA SER A 124 0.47 -17.11 -7.49
C SER A 124 0.79 -18.58 -7.74
N SER A 125 0.56 -19.01 -8.98
CA SER A 125 0.77 -20.39 -9.41
C SER A 125 1.57 -20.43 -10.71
N PRO A 126 2.47 -21.44 -10.92
CA PRO A 126 3.17 -21.59 -12.19
C PRO A 126 2.16 -21.86 -13.32
N ILE A 127 2.20 -21.04 -14.36
CA ILE A 127 1.25 -21.19 -15.49
C ILE A 127 1.34 -22.55 -16.17
N ALA A 128 2.52 -23.17 -16.16
CA ALA A 128 2.74 -24.49 -16.75
C ALA A 128 1.85 -25.59 -16.11
N GLU A 129 1.53 -25.44 -14.83
CA GLU A 129 0.66 -26.39 -14.09
C GLU A 129 -0.84 -26.11 -14.30
N TRP A 130 -1.17 -24.90 -14.75
CA TRP A 130 -2.55 -24.42 -14.83
C TRP A 130 -2.99 -24.06 -16.27
N LYS A 131 -2.17 -24.35 -17.26
CA LYS A 131 -2.40 -23.93 -18.63
C LYS A 131 -3.79 -24.28 -19.16
N ASP A 132 -4.27 -25.49 -18.85
CA ASP A 132 -5.59 -25.98 -19.28
C ASP A 132 -6.76 -25.35 -18.49
N GLN A 133 -6.48 -24.59 -17.44
CA GLN A 133 -7.50 -23.94 -16.60
C GLN A 133 -7.58 -22.43 -16.79
N VAL A 134 -6.65 -21.83 -17.53
CA VAL A 134 -6.57 -20.38 -17.72
C VAL A 134 -7.85 -19.84 -18.35
N ASP A 135 -8.36 -20.47 -19.40
CA ASP A 135 -9.62 -20.03 -20.04
C ASP A 135 -10.81 -20.13 -19.13
N ARG A 136 -10.90 -21.21 -18.35
CA ARG A 136 -11.96 -21.37 -17.34
C ARG A 136 -11.87 -20.29 -16.26
N TYR A 137 -10.67 -19.93 -15.83
CA TYR A 137 -10.44 -18.84 -14.90
C TYR A 137 -10.91 -17.51 -15.48
N LEU A 138 -10.54 -17.21 -16.72
CA LEU A 138 -10.96 -15.99 -17.42
C LEU A 138 -12.48 -15.94 -17.62
N ASP A 139 -13.12 -17.06 -17.94
CA ASP A 139 -14.59 -17.12 -18.06
C ASP A 139 -15.29 -16.79 -16.72
N ALA A 140 -14.72 -17.24 -15.59
CA ALA A 140 -15.22 -16.88 -14.27
C ALA A 140 -15.02 -15.40 -13.97
N MET A 141 -13.81 -14.87 -14.24
CA MET A 141 -13.49 -13.46 -14.06
C MET A 141 -14.38 -12.55 -14.92
N ILE A 142 -14.64 -12.92 -16.18
CA ILE A 142 -15.54 -12.17 -17.08
C ILE A 142 -16.96 -12.10 -16.50
N LYS A 143 -17.44 -13.18 -15.89
CA LYS A 143 -18.74 -13.16 -15.21
C LYS A 143 -18.74 -12.22 -14.00
N GLU A 144 -17.67 -12.23 -13.21
CA GLU A 144 -17.52 -11.34 -12.07
C GLU A 144 -17.41 -9.87 -12.52
N LEU A 145 -16.63 -9.57 -13.55
CA LEU A 145 -16.52 -8.24 -14.12
C LEU A 145 -17.89 -7.69 -14.58
N LYS A 146 -18.67 -8.49 -15.32
CA LYS A 146 -20.01 -8.10 -15.76
C LYS A 146 -20.97 -7.88 -14.58
N ALA A 147 -20.87 -8.70 -13.53
CA ALA A 147 -21.67 -8.51 -12.32
C ALA A 147 -21.23 -7.25 -11.55
N THR A 148 -19.92 -7.02 -11.42
CA THR A 148 -19.36 -5.83 -10.78
C THR A 148 -19.80 -4.55 -11.52
N ALA A 149 -19.72 -4.53 -12.84
CA ALA A 149 -20.17 -3.37 -13.64
C ALA A 149 -21.63 -3.01 -13.36
N LYS A 150 -22.53 -4.02 -13.22
CA LYS A 150 -23.93 -3.79 -12.86
C LYS A 150 -24.09 -3.25 -11.43
N LEU A 151 -23.35 -3.78 -10.49
CA LEU A 151 -23.40 -3.36 -9.08
C LEU A 151 -22.87 -1.94 -8.89
N MET A 152 -21.89 -1.54 -9.69
CA MET A 152 -21.22 -0.23 -9.61
C MET A 152 -21.81 0.80 -10.59
N GLN A 153 -22.93 0.47 -11.24
CA GLN A 153 -23.59 1.38 -12.18
C GLN A 153 -23.90 2.74 -11.55
N GLY A 154 -23.53 3.82 -12.24
CA GLY A 154 -23.72 5.19 -11.77
C GLY A 154 -22.63 5.70 -10.81
N LYS A 155 -21.62 4.89 -10.52
CA LYS A 155 -20.43 5.34 -9.77
C LYS A 155 -19.26 5.55 -10.73
N PRO A 156 -18.44 6.60 -10.56
CA PRO A 156 -17.26 6.82 -11.39
C PRO A 156 -16.18 5.75 -11.13
N LEU A 157 -15.61 5.22 -12.20
CA LEU A 157 -14.44 4.36 -12.15
C LEU A 157 -13.18 5.24 -12.24
N ASP A 158 -12.40 5.30 -11.18
CA ASP A 158 -11.22 6.16 -11.09
C ASP A 158 -9.98 5.52 -11.69
N THR A 159 -9.74 4.23 -11.40
CA THR A 159 -8.56 3.52 -11.87
C THR A 159 -8.86 2.06 -12.20
N VAL A 160 -8.11 1.50 -13.15
CA VAL A 160 -8.10 0.06 -13.47
C VAL A 160 -6.69 -0.48 -13.30
N TYR A 161 -6.55 -1.55 -12.55
CA TYR A 161 -5.28 -2.23 -12.37
C TYR A 161 -5.43 -3.73 -12.64
N ILE A 162 -4.67 -4.23 -13.61
CA ILE A 162 -4.56 -5.66 -13.90
C ILE A 162 -3.24 -6.14 -13.29
N GLY A 163 -3.31 -6.95 -12.25
CA GLY A 163 -2.15 -7.31 -11.46
C GLY A 163 -2.21 -8.73 -10.91
N GLY A 164 -1.53 -8.97 -9.80
CA GLY A 164 -1.46 -10.27 -9.14
C GLY A 164 -0.11 -10.95 -9.36
N GLY A 165 -0.10 -12.05 -10.10
CA GLY A 165 1.12 -12.74 -10.53
C GLY A 165 1.82 -11.98 -11.65
N THR A 166 1.67 -12.47 -12.87
CA THR A 166 2.23 -11.82 -14.08
C THR A 166 1.15 -11.78 -15.17
N PRO A 167 0.40 -10.70 -15.32
CA PRO A 167 -0.70 -10.61 -16.29
C PRO A 167 -0.30 -10.95 -17.73
N THR A 168 0.94 -10.65 -18.11
CA THR A 168 1.49 -10.96 -19.44
C THR A 168 1.85 -12.45 -19.65
N THR A 169 1.50 -13.34 -18.70
CA THR A 169 1.49 -14.78 -18.94
C THR A 169 0.28 -15.25 -19.75
N LEU A 170 -0.74 -14.41 -19.85
CA LEU A 170 -1.89 -14.65 -20.69
C LEU A 170 -1.49 -14.50 -22.18
N GLU A 171 -2.08 -15.34 -23.02
CA GLU A 171 -1.94 -15.22 -24.46
C GLU A 171 -2.66 -13.98 -24.98
N ALA A 172 -2.30 -13.52 -26.19
CA ALA A 172 -2.81 -12.26 -26.74
C ALA A 172 -4.35 -12.22 -26.86
N ASP A 173 -4.96 -13.31 -27.28
CA ASP A 173 -6.42 -13.47 -27.40
C ASP A 173 -7.10 -13.49 -26.01
N GLN A 174 -6.44 -14.07 -25.00
CA GLN A 174 -6.91 -14.08 -23.63
C GLN A 174 -6.90 -12.67 -23.02
N LEU A 175 -5.81 -11.92 -23.27
CA LEU A 175 -5.72 -10.51 -22.86
C LEU A 175 -6.76 -9.65 -23.60
N ASP A 176 -6.95 -9.86 -24.89
CA ASP A 176 -7.95 -9.12 -25.67
C ASP A 176 -9.36 -9.37 -25.16
N ARG A 177 -9.71 -10.61 -24.81
CA ARG A 177 -10.99 -10.95 -24.16
C ARG A 177 -11.20 -10.21 -22.84
N LEU A 178 -10.16 -10.14 -21.99
CA LEU A 178 -10.22 -9.45 -20.71
C LEU A 178 -10.38 -7.94 -20.91
N LEU A 179 -9.53 -7.33 -21.71
CA LEU A 179 -9.55 -5.90 -22.01
C LEU A 179 -10.84 -5.48 -22.73
N GLY A 180 -11.30 -6.29 -23.70
CA GLY A 180 -12.57 -6.09 -24.37
C GLY A 180 -13.74 -6.10 -23.40
N THR A 181 -13.77 -7.08 -22.47
CA THR A 181 -14.82 -7.12 -21.43
C THR A 181 -14.82 -5.87 -20.55
N ILE A 182 -13.65 -5.37 -20.17
CA ILE A 182 -13.55 -4.16 -19.36
C ILE A 182 -14.08 -2.96 -20.17
N ARG A 183 -13.63 -2.78 -21.40
CA ARG A 183 -14.06 -1.68 -22.29
C ARG A 183 -15.55 -1.68 -22.58
N GLU A 184 -16.18 -2.84 -22.73
CA GLU A 184 -17.59 -2.98 -23.06
C GLU A 184 -18.52 -2.76 -21.86
N ASN A 185 -18.07 -2.99 -20.64
CA ASN A 185 -18.93 -3.02 -19.46
C ASN A 185 -18.68 -1.88 -18.48
N PHE A 186 -17.55 -1.17 -18.56
CA PHE A 186 -17.22 -0.07 -17.67
C PHE A 186 -17.06 1.24 -18.45
N ASP A 187 -17.50 2.34 -17.85
CA ASP A 187 -17.21 3.68 -18.35
C ASP A 187 -15.77 4.06 -18.00
N LEU A 188 -14.93 4.21 -19.04
CA LEU A 188 -13.52 4.54 -18.90
C LEU A 188 -13.20 6.02 -19.12
N GLU A 189 -14.21 6.87 -19.35
CA GLU A 189 -14.01 8.29 -19.69
C GLU A 189 -13.24 9.05 -18.59
N HIS A 190 -13.50 8.71 -17.33
CA HIS A 190 -12.91 9.38 -16.18
C HIS A 190 -11.75 8.61 -15.54
N VAL A 191 -11.34 7.49 -16.13
CA VAL A 191 -10.24 6.67 -15.62
C VAL A 191 -8.92 7.42 -15.73
N LEU A 192 -8.28 7.69 -14.58
CA LEU A 192 -7.01 8.43 -14.50
C LEU A 192 -5.80 7.53 -14.74
N GLU A 193 -5.92 6.25 -14.46
CA GLU A 193 -4.85 5.27 -14.65
C GLU A 193 -5.43 3.92 -15.06
N PHE A 194 -4.85 3.35 -16.11
CA PHE A 194 -5.12 1.97 -16.54
C PHE A 194 -3.79 1.23 -16.69
N THR A 195 -3.45 0.39 -15.72
CA THR A 195 -2.17 -0.34 -15.61
C THR A 195 -2.37 -1.85 -15.66
#